data_5928f913c75e707b163fc494f3774df8
#
_entry.id   5928f913c75e707b163fc494f3774df8
#
_cell.length_a   1.000
_cell.length_b   1.000
_cell.length_c   1.000
_cell.angle_alpha   90.00
_cell.angle_beta   90.00
_cell.angle_gamma   90.00
#
_symmetry.space_group_name_H-M   'P 1'
#
loop_
_entity.id
_entity.type
_entity.pdbx_description
1 polymer ?
#
loop_
_entity_poly.entity_id
_entity_poly.type
_entity_poly.pdbx_seq_one_letter_code
_entity_poly.pdbx_strand_id
1 'polypeptide(L)'
;MIQKKNKEILILPLKAPLQPKKRFAVGLFSNSRKSLFFPSKQIIMKEIAIMTGAKKYERIIERKQKERKAMERKTAWNEYKKKDMKKLEKLNAGYRAFLDHGKTERECVKESVRQAEEAGYVSLDTYVKENRALKPGDKVYAVCMKKAIALFQIGTKPLTEGMNILGAHIDSPRLDVKQNPLYEDNGFTYLDTHYYGGIKKWQWVTLPLAIHGVVAKKDGEVVDVVIGEDDNDPVFCVTAVSYTHLTLPTT
;
A
#
# COMPACT_ATOMS: atom_id res chain seq x y z
N MET A 1 24.14 2.20 24.47
CA MET A 1 23.83 0.88 23.89
C MET A 1 22.30 0.75 23.88
N ILE A 2 21.63 1.16 22.79
CA ILE A 2 20.16 1.18 22.70
C ILE A 2 19.73 -0.19 22.21
N GLN A 3 19.19 -1.03 23.11
CA GLN A 3 18.55 -2.27 22.72
C GLN A 3 17.27 -1.94 21.93
N LYS A 4 17.25 -2.31 20.64
CA LYS A 4 16.03 -2.34 19.83
C LYS A 4 15.14 -3.46 20.38
N LYS A 5 14.12 -3.13 21.18
CA LYS A 5 13.07 -4.10 21.53
C LYS A 5 12.23 -4.41 20.30
N ASN A 6 12.18 -5.69 19.98
CA ASN A 6 11.41 -6.27 18.88
C ASN A 6 9.91 -6.18 19.18
N LYS A 7 9.09 -6.11 18.15
CA LYS A 7 7.63 -6.15 18.27
C LYS A 7 7.14 -7.59 18.17
N GLU A 8 6.25 -7.94 19.05
CA GLU A 8 5.74 -9.27 19.29
C GLU A 8 4.32 -9.42 18.70
N ILE A 9 4.02 -10.55 18.09
CA ILE A 9 2.68 -10.92 17.63
C ILE A 9 2.13 -12.00 18.58
N LEU A 10 0.97 -11.73 19.15
CA LEU A 10 0.26 -12.65 20.02
C LEU A 10 -0.68 -13.54 19.21
N ILE A 11 -0.60 -14.84 19.41
CA ILE A 11 -1.52 -15.83 18.84
C ILE A 11 -2.59 -16.14 19.89
N LEU A 12 -3.83 -15.72 19.61
CA LEU A 12 -4.98 -16.02 20.47
C LEU A 12 -5.81 -17.14 19.86
N PRO A 13 -6.02 -18.26 20.54
CA PRO A 13 -6.98 -19.27 20.11
C PRO A 13 -8.40 -18.75 20.35
N LEU A 14 -9.12 -18.38 19.31
CA LEU A 14 -10.52 -17.99 19.41
C LEU A 14 -11.42 -19.24 19.47
N LYS A 15 -11.95 -19.51 20.67
CA LYS A 15 -13.06 -20.46 20.89
C LYS A 15 -14.41 -19.74 21.05
N ALA A 16 -14.70 -18.70 20.28
CA ALA A 16 -16.02 -18.05 20.31
C ALA A 16 -16.49 -17.72 18.89
N PRO A 17 -17.76 -17.99 18.55
CA PRO A 17 -18.31 -17.62 17.25
C PRO A 17 -18.32 -16.10 17.11
N LEU A 18 -17.67 -15.60 16.08
CA LEU A 18 -17.70 -14.19 15.69
C LEU A 18 -19.13 -13.80 15.30
N GLN A 19 -19.66 -12.81 15.97
CA GLN A 19 -20.90 -12.14 15.57
C GLN A 19 -20.78 -11.57 14.15
N PRO A 20 -21.85 -11.57 13.33
CA PRO A 20 -21.76 -11.14 11.96
C PRO A 20 -21.28 -9.70 11.84
N LYS A 21 -20.35 -9.47 10.94
CA LYS A 21 -19.68 -8.20 10.61
C LYS A 21 -20.65 -7.03 10.59
N LYS A 22 -20.65 -6.20 11.63
CA LYS A 22 -21.17 -4.85 11.53
C LYS A 22 -20.25 -4.11 10.57
N ARG A 23 -20.78 -3.76 9.38
CA ARG A 23 -20.13 -2.82 8.47
C ARG A 23 -19.88 -1.54 9.25
N PHE A 24 -18.62 -1.28 9.58
CA PHE A 24 -18.23 0.04 10.04
C PHE A 24 -18.38 0.98 8.84
N ALA A 25 -19.47 1.73 8.85
CA ALA A 25 -19.56 2.91 8.02
C ALA A 25 -18.43 3.83 8.47
N VAL A 26 -17.52 4.16 7.53
CA VAL A 26 -16.58 5.24 7.73
C VAL A 26 -17.40 6.51 7.83
N GLY A 27 -17.74 6.88 9.06
CA GLY A 27 -18.34 8.17 9.35
C GLY A 27 -17.31 9.23 8.97
N LEU A 28 -17.65 10.04 8.00
CA LEU A 28 -17.00 11.31 7.76
C LEU A 28 -17.12 12.13 9.05
N PHE A 29 -16.08 12.10 9.88
CA PHE A 29 -15.96 13.07 10.95
C PHE A 29 -15.81 14.44 10.29
N SER A 30 -16.88 15.21 10.31
CA SER A 30 -16.85 16.64 10.10
C SER A 30 -15.87 17.24 11.11
N ASN A 31 -14.72 17.64 10.61
CA ASN A 31 -13.65 18.21 11.39
C ASN A 31 -14.03 19.62 11.84
N SER A 32 -14.64 19.76 13.00
CA SER A 32 -14.58 21.01 13.76
C SER A 32 -13.31 21.00 14.64
N ARG A 33 -12.14 20.92 14.01
CA ARG A 33 -10.91 21.33 14.67
C ARG A 33 -10.88 22.86 14.65
N LYS A 34 -11.13 23.47 15.78
CA LYS A 34 -10.55 24.79 16.07
C LYS A 34 -9.04 24.59 16.12
N SER A 35 -8.38 24.57 14.94
CA SER A 35 -6.94 24.74 14.88
C SER A 35 -6.63 26.09 15.47
N LEU A 36 -5.69 26.15 16.40
CA LEU A 36 -5.00 27.39 16.73
C LEU A 36 -4.45 27.95 15.42
N PHE A 37 -5.17 28.91 14.86
CA PHE A 37 -4.84 29.60 13.65
C PHE A 37 -3.61 30.44 13.94
N PHE A 38 -2.42 29.95 13.65
CA PHE A 38 -1.31 30.85 13.40
C PHE A 38 -1.66 31.58 12.09
N PRO A 39 -1.82 32.91 12.13
CA PRO A 39 -2.14 33.64 10.91
C PRO A 39 -1.08 33.33 9.85
N SER A 40 -1.53 32.96 8.67
CA SER A 40 -0.61 32.66 7.56
C SER A 40 0.30 33.86 7.35
N LYS A 41 1.56 33.65 6.91
CA LYS A 41 2.48 34.73 6.54
C LYS A 41 1.80 35.85 5.72
N GLN A 42 0.76 35.52 4.98
CA GLN A 42 -0.02 36.46 4.16
C GLN A 42 -0.93 37.37 5.00
N ILE A 43 -1.52 36.85 6.08
CA ILE A 43 -2.37 37.66 7.00
C ILE A 43 -1.47 38.65 7.72
N ILE A 44 -0.34 38.19 8.25
CA ILE A 44 0.65 39.05 8.92
C ILE A 44 1.18 40.13 7.94
N MET A 45 1.48 39.79 6.70
CA MET A 45 1.94 40.75 5.71
C MET A 45 0.86 41.75 5.28
N LYS A 46 -0.42 41.35 5.27
CA LYS A 46 -1.54 42.29 5.04
C LYS A 46 -1.72 43.26 6.20
N GLU A 47 -1.64 42.79 7.42
CA GLU A 47 -1.75 43.65 8.62
C GLU A 47 -0.58 44.64 8.68
N ILE A 48 0.66 44.22 8.36
CA ILE A 48 1.81 45.11 8.27
C ILE A 48 1.63 46.15 7.15
N ALA A 49 1.08 45.76 5.99
CA ALA A 49 0.82 46.67 4.89
C ALA A 49 -0.24 47.73 5.23
N ILE A 50 -1.27 47.32 5.97
CA ILE A 50 -2.30 48.24 6.49
C ILE A 50 -1.71 49.21 7.51
N MET A 51 -0.91 48.71 8.43
CA MET A 51 -0.28 49.54 9.48
C MET A 51 0.78 50.50 8.95
N THR A 52 1.47 50.18 7.86
CA THR A 52 2.57 50.98 7.31
C THR A 52 2.17 51.84 6.12
N GLY A 53 0.90 51.75 5.64
CA GLY A 53 0.41 52.55 4.50
C GLY A 53 1.15 52.27 3.18
N ALA A 54 1.89 51.17 3.09
CA ALA A 54 2.82 50.92 1.99
C ALA A 54 2.12 50.23 0.80
N LYS A 55 1.55 51.01 -0.10
CA LYS A 55 1.00 50.55 -1.41
C LYS A 55 1.88 49.57 -2.17
N LYS A 56 3.20 49.59 -1.91
CA LYS A 56 4.17 48.64 -2.47
C LYS A 56 3.93 47.21 -2.03
N TYR A 57 3.58 46.97 -0.78
CA TYR A 57 3.32 45.63 -0.25
C TYR A 57 1.99 45.05 -0.73
N GLU A 58 0.96 45.88 -0.87
CA GLU A 58 -0.32 45.45 -1.47
C GLU A 58 -0.11 44.92 -2.89
N ARG A 59 0.62 45.68 -3.73
CA ARG A 59 0.94 45.22 -5.08
C ARG A 59 1.72 43.91 -5.13
N ILE A 60 2.64 43.69 -4.20
CA ILE A 60 3.39 42.43 -4.10
C ILE A 60 2.46 41.28 -3.69
N ILE A 61 1.53 41.50 -2.76
CA ILE A 61 0.55 40.50 -2.33
C ILE A 61 -0.40 40.16 -3.48
N GLU A 62 -0.93 41.17 -4.18
CA GLU A 62 -1.81 40.96 -5.32
C GLU A 62 -1.12 40.22 -6.48
N ARG A 63 0.13 40.58 -6.78
CA ARG A 63 0.94 39.87 -7.78
C ARG A 63 1.16 38.42 -7.41
N LYS A 64 1.54 38.12 -6.18
CA LYS A 64 1.70 36.72 -5.70
C LYS A 64 0.40 35.96 -5.68
N GLN A 65 -0.73 36.59 -5.39
CA GLN A 65 -2.05 35.95 -5.47
C GLN A 65 -2.44 35.65 -6.92
N LYS A 66 -2.15 36.57 -7.85
CA LYS A 66 -2.38 36.37 -9.28
C LYS A 66 -1.50 35.26 -9.86
N GLU A 67 -0.21 35.23 -9.48
CA GLU A 67 0.73 34.15 -9.83
C GLU A 67 0.28 32.79 -9.29
N ARG A 68 -0.22 32.72 -8.03
CA ARG A 68 -0.80 31.50 -7.45
C ARG A 68 -2.06 31.03 -8.18
N LYS A 69 -2.99 31.92 -8.49
CA LYS A 69 -4.18 31.58 -9.29
C LYS A 69 -3.82 31.08 -10.69
N ALA A 70 -2.80 31.69 -11.33
CA ALA A 70 -2.31 31.25 -12.64
C ALA A 70 -1.62 29.86 -12.59
N MET A 71 -1.11 29.45 -11.42
CA MET A 71 -0.49 28.12 -11.19
C MET A 71 -1.46 27.10 -10.57
N GLU A 72 -2.71 27.45 -10.32
CA GLU A 72 -3.72 26.56 -9.78
C GLU A 72 -4.07 25.49 -10.84
N ARG A 73 -3.42 24.34 -10.74
CA ARG A 73 -3.71 23.21 -11.63
C ARG A 73 -5.10 22.67 -11.26
N LYS A 74 -5.97 22.60 -12.25
CA LYS A 74 -7.25 21.93 -12.10
C LYS A 74 -7.01 20.46 -11.71
N THR A 75 -7.70 19.99 -10.70
CA THR A 75 -7.64 18.58 -10.34
C THR A 75 -8.48 17.78 -11.32
N ALA A 76 -8.07 16.54 -11.63
CA ALA A 76 -8.82 15.65 -12.49
C ALA A 76 -10.25 15.40 -11.98
N TRP A 77 -10.46 15.46 -10.66
CA TRP A 77 -11.77 15.32 -10.02
C TRP A 77 -12.79 16.36 -10.50
N ASN A 78 -12.35 17.58 -10.80
CA ASN A 78 -13.21 18.66 -11.30
C ASN A 78 -13.61 18.49 -12.77
N GLU A 79 -12.86 17.66 -13.51
CA GLU A 79 -13.08 17.42 -14.94
C GLU A 79 -13.90 16.15 -15.20
N TYR A 80 -13.98 15.23 -14.24
CA TYR A 80 -14.69 13.95 -14.39
C TYR A 80 -16.20 14.15 -14.46
N LYS A 81 -16.82 13.59 -15.50
CA LYS A 81 -18.26 13.52 -15.69
C LYS A 81 -18.81 12.24 -15.06
N LYS A 82 -20.13 12.14 -14.91
CA LYS A 82 -20.80 10.94 -14.36
C LYS A 82 -20.39 9.64 -15.06
N LYS A 83 -20.13 9.67 -16.38
CA LYS A 83 -19.68 8.51 -17.14
C LYS A 83 -18.25 8.09 -16.74
N ASP A 84 -17.38 9.06 -16.50
CA ASP A 84 -15.99 8.82 -16.10
C ASP A 84 -15.93 8.29 -14.67
N MET A 85 -16.76 8.82 -13.78
CA MET A 85 -16.90 8.32 -12.41
C MET A 85 -17.32 6.83 -12.39
N LYS A 86 -18.28 6.41 -13.24
CA LYS A 86 -18.64 4.99 -13.35
C LYS A 86 -17.49 4.10 -13.80
N LYS A 87 -16.68 4.58 -14.75
CA LYS A 87 -15.47 3.84 -15.20
C LYS A 87 -14.42 3.76 -14.10
N LEU A 88 -14.24 4.88 -13.36
CA LEU A 88 -13.33 4.95 -12.23
C LEU A 88 -13.74 3.97 -11.13
N GLU A 89 -15.03 3.90 -10.78
CA GLU A 89 -15.52 2.95 -9.77
C GLU A 89 -15.32 1.50 -10.19
N LYS A 90 -15.51 1.17 -11.47
CA LYS A 90 -15.23 -0.17 -12.00
C LYS A 90 -13.73 -0.50 -11.89
N LEU A 91 -12.86 0.44 -12.26
CA LEU A 91 -11.41 0.28 -12.14
C LEU A 91 -11.00 0.12 -10.67
N ASN A 92 -11.55 0.94 -9.79
CA ASN A 92 -11.30 0.90 -8.35
C ASN A 92 -11.73 -0.45 -7.73
N ALA A 93 -12.89 -0.97 -8.12
CA ALA A 93 -13.34 -2.28 -7.65
C ALA A 93 -12.36 -3.40 -8.08
N GLY A 94 -11.90 -3.38 -9.34
CA GLY A 94 -10.89 -4.32 -9.83
C GLY A 94 -9.55 -4.20 -9.11
N TYR A 95 -9.11 -2.96 -8.85
CA TYR A 95 -7.87 -2.70 -8.12
C TYR A 95 -7.95 -3.17 -6.65
N ARG A 96 -9.08 -2.96 -5.99
CA ARG A 96 -9.30 -3.47 -4.62
C ARG A 96 -9.26 -4.99 -4.59
N ALA A 97 -9.92 -5.66 -5.55
CA ALA A 97 -9.87 -7.11 -5.66
C ALA A 97 -8.43 -7.62 -5.89
N PHE A 98 -7.64 -6.92 -6.72
CA PHE A 98 -6.21 -7.23 -6.90
C PHE A 98 -5.44 -7.14 -5.58
N LEU A 99 -5.66 -6.08 -4.79
CA LEU A 99 -5.00 -5.89 -3.49
C LEU A 99 -5.44 -6.95 -2.46
N ASP A 100 -6.70 -7.38 -2.53
CA ASP A 100 -7.22 -8.43 -1.64
C ASP A 100 -6.57 -9.79 -1.92
N HIS A 101 -6.25 -10.09 -3.20
CA HIS A 101 -5.55 -11.31 -3.60
C HIS A 101 -4.01 -11.21 -3.53
N GLY A 102 -3.45 -10.02 -3.42
CA GLY A 102 -2.01 -9.76 -3.50
C GLY A 102 -1.45 -9.21 -2.19
N LYS A 103 -1.34 -10.03 -1.15
CA LYS A 103 -0.78 -9.62 0.15
C LYS A 103 0.76 -9.66 0.16
N THR A 104 1.34 -10.50 -0.69
CA THR A 104 2.79 -10.66 -0.88
C THR A 104 3.18 -10.46 -2.33
N GLU A 105 4.47 -10.25 -2.62
CA GLU A 105 4.96 -10.13 -4.00
C GLU A 105 4.64 -11.37 -4.84
N ARG A 106 4.69 -12.57 -4.24
CA ARG A 106 4.36 -13.83 -4.92
C ARG A 106 2.89 -13.91 -5.32
N GLU A 107 2.01 -13.50 -4.42
CA GLU A 107 0.56 -13.44 -4.69
C GLU A 107 0.24 -12.36 -5.72
N CYS A 108 0.88 -11.19 -5.66
CA CYS A 108 0.75 -10.14 -6.67
C CYS A 108 1.16 -10.66 -8.07
N VAL A 109 2.27 -11.40 -8.16
CA VAL A 109 2.70 -12.00 -9.44
C VAL A 109 1.69 -13.05 -9.91
N LYS A 110 1.21 -13.93 -9.02
CA LYS A 110 0.21 -14.95 -9.34
C LYS A 110 -1.07 -14.33 -9.89
N GLU A 111 -1.58 -13.30 -9.24
CA GLU A 111 -2.78 -12.57 -9.68
C GLU A 111 -2.51 -11.80 -10.99
N SER A 112 -1.33 -11.21 -11.15
CA SER A 112 -0.95 -10.54 -12.39
C SER A 112 -0.86 -11.50 -13.57
N VAL A 113 -0.33 -12.71 -13.36
CA VAL A 113 -0.30 -13.77 -14.39
C VAL A 113 -1.72 -14.15 -14.77
N ARG A 114 -2.60 -14.42 -13.80
CA ARG A 114 -4.00 -14.75 -14.06
C ARG A 114 -4.69 -13.70 -14.94
N GLN A 115 -4.54 -12.41 -14.57
CA GLN A 115 -5.13 -11.32 -15.34
C GLN A 115 -4.48 -11.15 -16.72
N ALA A 116 -3.18 -11.38 -16.83
CA ALA A 116 -2.47 -11.33 -18.11
C ALA A 116 -2.95 -12.42 -19.07
N GLU A 117 -3.11 -13.65 -18.57
CA GLU A 117 -3.62 -14.79 -19.36
C GLU A 117 -5.06 -14.54 -19.83
N GLU A 118 -5.93 -14.00 -18.96
CA GLU A 118 -7.28 -13.56 -19.34
C GLU A 118 -7.27 -12.46 -20.42
N ALA A 119 -6.24 -11.61 -20.42
CA ALA A 119 -6.04 -10.59 -21.45
C ALA A 119 -5.32 -11.10 -22.73
N GLY A 120 -5.06 -12.41 -22.81
CA GLY A 120 -4.47 -13.09 -23.96
C GLY A 120 -2.94 -13.02 -24.00
N TYR A 121 -2.29 -12.81 -22.87
CA TYR A 121 -0.84 -12.97 -22.76
C TYR A 121 -0.47 -14.45 -22.60
N VAL A 122 0.65 -14.86 -23.17
CA VAL A 122 1.19 -16.22 -23.11
C VAL A 122 2.57 -16.15 -22.45
N SER A 123 2.93 -17.18 -21.68
CA SER A 123 4.27 -17.25 -21.10
C SER A 123 5.35 -17.24 -22.18
N LEU A 124 6.37 -16.41 -21.99
CA LEU A 124 7.54 -16.38 -22.86
C LEU A 124 8.26 -17.75 -22.90
N ASP A 125 8.24 -18.49 -21.80
CA ASP A 125 8.82 -19.84 -21.74
C ASP A 125 8.15 -20.82 -22.75
N THR A 126 6.87 -20.63 -23.04
CA THR A 126 6.15 -21.41 -24.06
C THR A 126 6.73 -21.13 -25.45
N TYR A 127 6.97 -19.84 -25.77
CA TYR A 127 7.59 -19.46 -27.03
C TYR A 127 9.01 -20.05 -27.18
N VAL A 128 9.78 -20.02 -26.09
CA VAL A 128 11.14 -20.58 -26.08
C VAL A 128 11.12 -22.10 -26.29
N LYS A 129 10.23 -22.83 -25.60
CA LYS A 129 10.09 -24.29 -25.75
C LYS A 129 9.66 -24.71 -27.16
N GLU A 130 8.78 -23.92 -27.75
CA GLU A 130 8.26 -24.16 -29.10
C GLU A 130 9.19 -23.63 -30.21
N ASN A 131 10.32 -23.03 -29.85
CA ASN A 131 11.23 -22.31 -30.77
C ASN A 131 10.49 -21.32 -31.67
N ARG A 132 9.52 -20.63 -31.13
CA ARG A 132 8.61 -19.72 -31.83
C ARG A 132 9.13 -18.28 -31.75
N ALA A 133 9.26 -17.62 -32.91
CA ALA A 133 9.63 -16.22 -32.97
C ALA A 133 8.46 -15.30 -32.61
N LEU A 134 8.75 -14.22 -31.90
CA LEU A 134 7.78 -13.17 -31.59
C LEU A 134 7.41 -12.36 -32.84
N LYS A 135 6.15 -12.02 -32.98
CA LYS A 135 5.59 -11.24 -34.09
C LYS A 135 4.90 -9.99 -33.58
N PRO A 136 4.76 -8.94 -34.40
CA PRO A 136 3.96 -7.78 -34.06
C PRO A 136 2.53 -8.17 -33.65
N GLY A 137 2.08 -7.66 -32.51
CA GLY A 137 0.79 -7.98 -31.90
C GLY A 137 0.82 -9.07 -30.85
N ASP A 138 1.90 -9.87 -30.78
CA ASP A 138 2.05 -10.89 -29.73
C ASP A 138 2.10 -10.24 -28.35
N LYS A 139 1.47 -10.93 -27.40
CA LYS A 139 1.45 -10.56 -25.99
C LYS A 139 2.11 -11.67 -25.19
N VAL A 140 3.21 -11.37 -24.54
CA VAL A 140 3.95 -12.36 -23.74
C VAL A 140 4.28 -11.81 -22.36
N TYR A 141 4.42 -12.71 -21.40
CA TYR A 141 4.90 -12.37 -20.06
C TYR A 141 6.07 -13.25 -19.64
N ALA A 142 6.92 -12.71 -18.79
CA ALA A 142 8.00 -13.44 -18.14
C ALA A 142 7.95 -13.20 -16.63
N VAL A 143 8.14 -14.26 -15.86
CA VAL A 143 8.19 -14.21 -14.39
C VAL A 143 9.61 -14.47 -13.90
N CYS A 144 10.09 -13.60 -13.01
CA CYS A 144 11.39 -13.77 -12.37
C CYS A 144 11.19 -14.15 -10.90
N MET A 145 11.69 -15.33 -10.50
CA MET A 145 11.72 -15.86 -9.13
C MET A 145 10.36 -15.82 -8.40
N LYS A 146 9.26 -15.79 -9.14
CA LYS A 146 7.89 -15.59 -8.62
C LYS A 146 7.70 -14.29 -7.83
N LYS A 147 8.60 -13.30 -7.98
CA LYS A 147 8.57 -12.01 -7.26
C LYS A 147 8.57 -10.79 -8.17
N ALA A 148 8.76 -10.98 -9.45
CA ALA A 148 8.65 -9.93 -10.46
C ALA A 148 8.02 -10.49 -11.72
N ILE A 149 7.31 -9.65 -12.46
CA ILE A 149 6.70 -9.99 -13.74
C ILE A 149 6.98 -8.87 -14.74
N ALA A 150 7.24 -9.24 -15.98
CA ALA A 150 7.32 -8.32 -17.10
C ALA A 150 6.31 -8.76 -18.17
N LEU A 151 5.53 -7.81 -18.68
CA LEU A 151 4.56 -8.03 -19.74
C LEU A 151 5.01 -7.26 -20.97
N PHE A 152 4.97 -7.91 -22.13
CA PHE A 152 5.40 -7.31 -23.39
C PHE A 152 4.25 -7.40 -24.40
N GLN A 153 3.93 -6.30 -25.01
CA GLN A 153 3.11 -6.25 -26.20
C GLN A 153 4.01 -5.83 -27.36
N ILE A 154 4.21 -6.74 -28.32
CA ILE A 154 5.13 -6.55 -29.43
C ILE A 154 4.52 -5.55 -30.41
N GLY A 155 5.22 -4.45 -30.64
CA GLY A 155 4.81 -3.41 -31.59
C GLY A 155 5.17 -3.76 -33.04
N THR A 156 4.79 -2.88 -33.94
CA THR A 156 5.12 -2.99 -35.37
C THR A 156 6.48 -2.39 -35.73
N LYS A 157 7.04 -1.54 -34.87
CA LYS A 157 8.30 -0.89 -35.05
C LYS A 157 9.43 -1.68 -34.39
N PRO A 158 10.66 -1.66 -34.94
CA PRO A 158 11.80 -2.33 -34.31
C PRO A 158 12.13 -1.69 -32.97
N LEU A 159 12.67 -2.49 -32.04
CA LEU A 159 13.03 -2.02 -30.70
C LEU A 159 14.11 -0.92 -30.71
N THR A 160 14.89 -0.80 -31.79
CA THR A 160 15.87 0.26 -31.99
C THR A 160 15.23 1.67 -32.10
N GLU A 161 13.94 1.75 -32.43
CA GLU A 161 13.21 3.02 -32.42
C GLU A 161 12.66 3.38 -31.03
N GLY A 162 12.91 2.52 -30.02
CA GLY A 162 12.48 2.74 -28.65
C GLY A 162 11.26 1.93 -28.26
N MET A 163 10.89 2.02 -26.97
CA MET A 163 9.74 1.37 -26.39
C MET A 163 9.11 2.23 -25.31
N ASN A 164 7.84 2.00 -25.02
CA ASN A 164 7.19 2.57 -23.85
C ASN A 164 7.32 1.59 -22.69
N ILE A 165 7.86 2.05 -21.56
CA ILE A 165 8.05 1.25 -20.35
C ILE A 165 7.18 1.83 -19.25
N LEU A 166 6.29 1.00 -18.68
CA LEU A 166 5.54 1.29 -17.47
C LEU A 166 6.09 0.39 -16.36
N GLY A 167 6.50 0.98 -15.26
CA GLY A 167 7.03 0.26 -14.10
C GLY A 167 6.28 0.63 -12.84
N ALA A 168 6.02 -0.37 -12.00
CA ALA A 168 5.45 -0.21 -10.69
C ALA A 168 6.05 -1.25 -9.74
N HIS A 169 6.20 -0.89 -8.46
CA HIS A 169 6.53 -1.88 -7.42
C HIS A 169 5.28 -2.66 -7.00
N ILE A 170 5.47 -3.87 -6.52
CA ILE A 170 4.41 -4.77 -6.04
C ILE A 170 4.58 -5.17 -4.58
N ASP A 171 5.68 -4.74 -3.95
CA ASP A 171 5.89 -4.89 -2.51
C ASP A 171 5.07 -3.85 -1.74
N SER A 172 4.63 -4.24 -0.53
CA SER A 172 3.86 -3.40 0.37
C SER A 172 4.47 -3.40 1.76
N PRO A 173 4.30 -2.34 2.56
CA PRO A 173 4.67 -2.35 3.97
C PRO A 173 3.95 -3.46 4.72
N ARG A 174 4.71 -4.27 5.47
CA ARG A 174 4.22 -5.43 6.22
C ARG A 174 5.06 -5.73 7.45
N LEU A 175 4.64 -6.71 8.21
CA LEU A 175 5.45 -7.35 9.25
C LEU A 175 5.96 -8.68 8.72
N ASP A 176 7.28 -8.86 8.69
CA ASP A 176 7.93 -10.11 8.32
C ASP A 176 8.25 -10.91 9.59
N VAL A 177 7.98 -12.19 9.54
CA VAL A 177 8.36 -13.16 10.60
C VAL A 177 9.86 -13.41 10.50
N LYS A 178 10.58 -13.40 11.63
CA LYS A 178 12.02 -13.65 11.68
C LYS A 178 12.33 -15.15 11.46
N GLN A 179 13.61 -15.47 11.30
CA GLN A 179 14.07 -16.83 11.01
C GLN A 179 13.75 -17.85 12.12
N ASN A 180 13.85 -17.42 13.40
CA ASN A 180 13.48 -18.21 14.57
C ASN A 180 12.42 -17.44 15.36
N PRO A 181 11.17 -17.42 14.87
CA PRO A 181 10.20 -16.45 15.34
C PRO A 181 9.48 -16.86 16.60
N LEU A 182 9.30 -18.18 16.82
CA LEU A 182 8.39 -18.70 17.82
C LEU A 182 9.04 -18.71 19.20
N TYR A 183 8.38 -18.12 20.17
CA TYR A 183 8.76 -18.19 21.57
C TYR A 183 7.53 -18.06 22.49
N GLU A 184 7.69 -18.43 23.74
CA GLU A 184 6.66 -18.35 24.76
C GLU A 184 7.10 -17.35 25.84
N ASP A 185 6.17 -16.52 26.29
CA ASP A 185 6.35 -15.67 27.46
C ASP A 185 5.02 -15.49 28.18
N ASN A 186 5.04 -15.68 29.52
CA ASN A 186 3.86 -15.54 30.38
C ASN A 186 2.64 -16.39 29.95
N GLY A 187 2.87 -17.57 29.36
CA GLY A 187 1.82 -18.49 28.90
C GLY A 187 1.19 -18.11 27.58
N PHE A 188 1.76 -17.14 26.87
CA PHE A 188 1.38 -16.76 25.51
C PHE A 188 2.45 -17.16 24.50
N THR A 189 1.99 -17.54 23.33
CA THR A 189 2.87 -17.81 22.20
C THR A 189 3.02 -16.58 21.32
N TYR A 190 4.26 -16.21 21.04
CA TYR A 190 4.60 -15.04 20.25
C TYR A 190 5.38 -15.40 18.99
N LEU A 191 5.22 -14.56 17.96
CA LEU A 191 6.05 -14.55 16.78
C LEU A 191 6.91 -13.28 16.77
N ASP A 192 8.22 -13.45 16.83
CA ASP A 192 9.16 -12.34 16.69
C ASP A 192 9.18 -11.87 15.23
N THR A 193 8.99 -10.56 15.04
CA THR A 193 8.85 -9.96 13.72
C THR A 193 9.71 -8.73 13.55
N HIS A 194 9.94 -8.36 12.30
CA HIS A 194 10.42 -7.03 11.95
C HIS A 194 9.50 -6.40 10.90
N TYR A 195 9.49 -5.10 10.80
CA TYR A 195 8.73 -4.40 9.77
C TYR A 195 9.54 -4.27 8.48
N TYR A 196 8.86 -4.41 7.36
CA TYR A 196 9.36 -4.13 6.03
C TYR A 196 8.69 -2.85 5.49
N GLY A 197 9.50 -1.94 4.95
CA GLY A 197 9.03 -0.64 4.48
C GLY A 197 8.65 0.32 5.62
N GLY A 198 7.99 1.41 5.29
CA GLY A 198 7.53 2.43 6.24
C GLY A 198 6.14 2.11 6.79
N ILE A 199 6.04 1.68 8.04
CA ILE A 199 4.75 1.44 8.70
C ILE A 199 4.44 2.53 9.72
N LYS A 200 3.16 2.91 9.83
CA LYS A 200 2.64 3.70 10.94
C LYS A 200 2.30 2.75 12.09
N LYS A 201 3.26 2.53 12.96
CA LYS A 201 3.21 1.48 14.01
C LYS A 201 1.93 1.49 14.85
N TRP A 202 1.40 2.66 15.14
CA TRP A 202 0.18 2.84 15.94
C TRP A 202 -1.08 2.32 15.24
N GLN A 203 -1.08 2.19 13.91
CA GLN A 203 -2.21 1.63 13.15
C GLN A 203 -2.28 0.11 13.19
N TRP A 204 -1.17 -0.56 13.55
CA TRP A 204 -1.06 -2.02 13.55
C TRP A 204 -1.46 -2.66 14.86
N VAL A 205 -1.57 -1.87 15.93
CA VAL A 205 -1.97 -2.34 17.26
C VAL A 205 -3.44 -2.74 17.22
N THR A 206 -3.75 -3.93 17.74
CA THR A 206 -5.11 -4.50 17.83
C THR A 206 -5.82 -4.79 16.50
N LEU A 207 -5.15 -4.63 15.36
CA LEU A 207 -5.72 -5.09 14.09
C LEU A 207 -5.66 -6.61 13.99
N PRO A 208 -6.74 -7.26 13.51
CA PRO A 208 -6.66 -8.68 13.15
C PRO A 208 -5.72 -8.81 11.93
N LEU A 209 -4.75 -9.70 12.04
CA LEU A 209 -3.74 -9.97 11.03
C LEU A 209 -3.82 -11.42 10.58
N ALA A 210 -3.45 -11.65 9.33
CA ALA A 210 -3.25 -12.97 8.74
C ALA A 210 -1.76 -13.17 8.39
N ILE A 211 -1.33 -14.43 8.32
CA ILE A 211 0.01 -14.81 7.86
C ILE A 211 -0.10 -15.30 6.44
N HIS A 212 0.68 -14.69 5.55
CA HIS A 212 0.84 -15.08 4.15
C HIS A 212 2.30 -15.35 3.85
N GLY A 213 2.59 -16.42 3.14
CA GLY A 213 3.96 -16.72 2.75
C GLY A 213 4.12 -18.09 2.13
N VAL A 214 5.37 -18.55 2.06
CA VAL A 214 5.71 -19.87 1.55
C VAL A 214 6.75 -20.51 2.46
N VAL A 215 6.66 -21.83 2.60
CA VAL A 215 7.66 -22.66 3.26
C VAL A 215 8.35 -23.51 2.21
N ALA A 216 9.65 -23.31 2.03
CA ALA A 216 10.46 -24.18 1.21
C ALA A 216 11.00 -25.33 2.09
N LYS A 217 10.57 -26.55 1.82
CA LYS A 217 11.01 -27.75 2.51
C LYS A 217 12.42 -28.18 2.04
N LYS A 218 13.06 -29.05 2.82
CA LYS A 218 14.39 -29.59 2.50
C LYS A 218 14.42 -30.43 1.22
N ASP A 219 13.31 -31.06 0.87
CA ASP A 219 13.12 -31.84 -0.37
C ASP A 219 12.87 -30.97 -1.62
N GLY A 220 12.81 -29.65 -1.44
CA GLY A 220 12.54 -28.69 -2.51
C GLY A 220 11.07 -28.37 -2.73
N GLU A 221 10.16 -29.03 -2.04
CA GLU A 221 8.73 -28.67 -2.10
C GLU A 221 8.51 -27.28 -1.52
N VAL A 222 7.68 -26.49 -2.17
CA VAL A 222 7.27 -25.16 -1.71
C VAL A 222 5.77 -25.19 -1.40
N VAL A 223 5.46 -24.99 -0.13
CA VAL A 223 4.08 -24.98 0.38
C VAL A 223 3.63 -23.54 0.59
N ASP A 224 2.49 -23.17 0.01
CA ASP A 224 1.84 -21.88 0.27
C ASP A 224 1.21 -21.91 1.68
N VAL A 225 1.40 -20.83 2.43
CA VAL A 225 0.84 -20.65 3.78
C VAL A 225 -0.06 -19.42 3.77
N VAL A 226 -1.33 -19.66 4.11
CA VAL A 226 -2.32 -18.61 4.35
C VAL A 226 -3.07 -19.01 5.62
N ILE A 227 -2.94 -18.21 6.68
CA ILE A 227 -3.58 -18.47 7.98
C ILE A 227 -4.17 -17.17 8.51
N GLY A 228 -5.43 -17.16 8.87
CA GLY A 228 -6.13 -16.01 9.42
C GLY A 228 -7.08 -15.31 8.45
N GLU A 229 -7.28 -15.86 7.26
CA GLU A 229 -8.27 -15.36 6.29
C GLU A 229 -9.63 -16.05 6.43
N ASP A 230 -9.65 -17.32 6.84
CA ASP A 230 -10.89 -18.06 7.06
C ASP A 230 -11.49 -17.78 8.44
N ASP A 231 -12.82 -17.86 8.55
CA ASP A 231 -13.55 -17.58 9.80
C ASP A 231 -13.17 -18.53 10.96
N ASN A 232 -12.63 -19.72 10.65
CA ASN A 232 -12.17 -20.71 11.63
C ASN A 232 -10.68 -20.62 11.96
N ASP A 233 -9.95 -19.77 11.26
CA ASP A 233 -8.52 -19.61 11.45
C ASP A 233 -8.22 -18.82 12.75
N PRO A 234 -7.04 -19.05 13.36
CA PRO A 234 -6.57 -18.21 14.46
C PRO A 234 -6.33 -16.77 13.96
N VAL A 235 -6.62 -15.80 14.82
CA VAL A 235 -6.35 -14.40 14.55
C VAL A 235 -5.05 -13.99 15.21
N PHE A 236 -4.21 -13.30 14.46
CA PHE A 236 -2.96 -12.72 14.94
C PHE A 236 -3.16 -11.23 15.22
N CYS A 237 -2.48 -10.71 16.23
CA CYS A 237 -2.48 -9.27 16.49
C CYS A 237 -1.12 -8.80 17.04
N VAL A 238 -0.80 -7.52 16.80
CA VAL A 238 0.33 -6.87 17.45
C VAL A 238 -0.11 -6.45 18.84
N THR A 239 0.56 -6.94 19.87
CA THR A 239 0.30 -6.54 21.25
C THR A 239 0.68 -5.07 21.46
N ALA A 240 -0.15 -4.32 22.16
CA ALA A 240 0.22 -3.01 22.65
C ALA A 240 1.36 -3.17 23.66
N VAL A 241 2.53 -2.66 23.34
CA VAL A 241 3.61 -2.55 24.31
C VAL A 241 3.16 -1.57 25.37
N SER A 242 2.93 -2.09 26.58
CA SER A 242 2.39 -1.37 27.70
C SER A 242 3.15 -0.07 28.04
N TYR A 243 2.46 0.78 28.68
CA TYR A 243 2.70 2.01 29.42
C TYR A 243 4.12 2.37 29.87
N THR A 244 5.09 1.47 29.87
CA THR A 244 6.48 1.72 30.30
C THR A 244 7.27 2.67 29.39
N HIS A 245 6.76 2.98 28.21
CA HIS A 245 7.39 3.94 27.29
C HIS A 245 6.60 5.25 27.10
N LEU A 246 5.48 5.41 27.79
CA LEU A 246 4.63 6.60 27.76
C LEU A 246 4.75 7.49 29.00
N THR A 247 5.57 7.10 29.98
CA THR A 247 5.96 8.06 31.01
C THR A 247 6.93 9.04 30.38
N LEU A 248 6.38 10.21 29.98
CA LEU A 248 7.18 11.40 29.78
C LEU A 248 8.04 11.57 31.04
N PRO A 249 9.35 11.87 30.90
CA PRO A 249 10.13 12.25 32.06
C PRO A 249 9.46 13.46 32.68
N THR A 250 8.87 13.28 33.84
CA THR A 250 8.46 14.38 34.69
C THR A 250 9.74 14.97 35.26
N THR A 251 10.21 16.01 34.67
CA THR A 251 11.16 16.95 35.32
C THR A 251 10.41 18.03 36.03
#